data_20d2e59e32d6f6a28392da75851b2a51
#
_entry.id   20d2e59e32d6f6a28392da75851b2a51
#
_cell.length_a   1.000
_cell.length_b   1.000
_cell.length_c   1.000
_cell.angle_alpha   90.00
_cell.angle_beta   90.00
_cell.angle_gamma   90.00
#
_symmetry.space_group_name_H-M   'P 1'
#
loop_
_entity.id
_entity.type
_entity.pdbx_description
1 polymer ?
#
loop_
_entity_poly.entity_id
_entity_poly.type
_entity_poly.pdbx_seq_one_letter_code
_entity_poly.pdbx_strand_id
1 'polypeptide(L)'
;MTAIRKAGATGNKILLPGNDYTSAGAFISNGSGAALMKVTNLDGSTTNLIFDVHRYLDSDNSGTHMTCTTNNVGDFTNLGKWLRTNKRQAILTETGGGPSDSSCLKAVCEQLDVLNQYSDAYLGWTGWAAGMFASSYELSEVPTKNGNSWTDVPLVTQCIAGKFKK
;
A
#
# COMPACT_ATOMS: atom_id res chain seq x y z
N MET A 1 -18.01 -10.02 2.09
CA MET A 1 -17.80 -10.00 3.55
C MET A 1 -18.78 -10.94 4.27
N THR A 2 -20.09 -10.75 4.21
CA THR A 2 -21.10 -11.56 4.92
C THR A 2 -20.94 -13.07 4.72
N ALA A 3 -20.74 -13.54 3.48
CA ALA A 3 -20.54 -14.97 3.19
C ALA A 3 -19.28 -15.54 3.88
N ILE A 4 -18.19 -14.79 3.88
CA ILE A 4 -16.92 -15.19 4.53
C ILE A 4 -17.14 -15.37 6.04
N ARG A 5 -17.82 -14.42 6.70
CA ARG A 5 -18.11 -14.50 8.14
C ARG A 5 -19.08 -15.61 8.50
N LYS A 6 -20.11 -15.85 7.66
CA LYS A 6 -21.03 -16.99 7.83
C LYS A 6 -20.35 -18.36 7.65
N ALA A 7 -19.29 -18.42 6.85
CA ALA A 7 -18.47 -19.64 6.70
C ALA A 7 -17.51 -19.88 7.88
N GLY A 8 -17.55 -19.06 8.95
CA GLY A 8 -16.74 -19.24 10.15
C GLY A 8 -15.37 -18.52 10.14
N ALA A 9 -15.02 -17.83 9.06
CA ALA A 9 -13.74 -17.09 8.98
C ALA A 9 -13.81 -15.76 9.77
N THR A 10 -13.99 -15.82 11.08
CA THR A 10 -14.21 -14.65 11.95
C THR A 10 -12.93 -13.93 12.35
N GLY A 11 -11.80 -14.64 12.45
CA GLY A 11 -10.49 -14.08 12.83
C GLY A 11 -9.71 -13.43 11.67
N ASN A 12 -10.07 -13.73 10.42
CA ASN A 12 -9.35 -13.22 9.26
C ASN A 12 -9.58 -11.71 9.07
N LYS A 13 -8.50 -10.98 8.75
CA LYS A 13 -8.63 -9.64 8.18
C LYS A 13 -9.23 -9.74 6.79
N ILE A 14 -10.21 -8.88 6.50
CA ILE A 14 -10.81 -8.74 5.17
C ILE A 14 -10.42 -7.37 4.65
N LEU A 15 -9.75 -7.34 3.52
CA LEU A 15 -9.41 -6.11 2.83
C LEU A 15 -10.61 -5.65 1.99
N LEU A 16 -10.93 -4.37 2.08
CA LEU A 16 -12.07 -3.74 1.43
C LEU A 16 -11.55 -2.76 0.38
N PRO A 17 -11.48 -3.16 -0.90
CA PRO A 17 -11.03 -2.29 -1.97
C PRO A 17 -12.09 -1.26 -2.34
N GLY A 18 -11.64 -0.06 -2.70
CA GLY A 18 -12.47 1.02 -3.22
C GLY A 18 -12.54 1.04 -4.75
N ASN A 19 -13.11 2.09 -5.29
CA ASN A 19 -13.09 2.41 -6.72
C ASN A 19 -11.72 2.98 -7.15
N ASP A 20 -11.55 3.19 -8.46
CA ASP A 20 -10.37 3.82 -9.04
C ASP A 20 -9.08 3.08 -8.62
N TYR A 21 -9.06 1.77 -8.89
CA TYR A 21 -7.99 0.85 -8.50
C TYR A 21 -7.61 0.98 -7.01
N THR A 22 -8.61 1.27 -6.17
CA THR A 22 -8.47 1.52 -4.73
C THR A 22 -7.44 2.61 -4.37
N SER A 23 -7.35 3.64 -5.23
CA SER A 23 -6.38 4.74 -5.13
C SER A 23 -6.47 5.48 -3.79
N ALA A 24 -5.36 5.52 -3.05
CA ALA A 24 -5.27 6.26 -1.77
C ALA A 24 -5.57 7.76 -1.94
N GLY A 25 -5.14 8.37 -3.06
CA GLY A 25 -5.35 9.79 -3.35
C GLY A 25 -6.81 10.14 -3.65
N ALA A 26 -7.58 9.19 -4.19
CA ALA A 26 -8.98 9.40 -4.54
C ALA A 26 -9.97 8.79 -3.54
N PHE A 27 -9.52 8.00 -2.57
CA PHE A 27 -10.33 7.17 -1.70
C PHE A 27 -11.48 7.92 -0.99
N ILE A 28 -11.22 9.15 -0.58
CA ILE A 28 -12.22 10.01 0.08
C ILE A 28 -13.10 10.68 -0.97
N SER A 29 -12.51 11.30 -1.99
CA SER A 29 -13.20 12.13 -2.96
C SER A 29 -14.08 11.35 -3.94
N ASN A 30 -13.72 10.10 -4.28
CA ASN A 30 -14.51 9.23 -5.15
C ASN A 30 -15.65 8.49 -4.43
N GLY A 31 -15.82 8.73 -3.13
CA GLY A 31 -16.87 8.14 -2.31
C GLY A 31 -16.59 6.73 -1.77
N SER A 32 -15.44 6.14 -2.07
CA SER A 32 -15.06 4.80 -1.58
C SER A 32 -15.08 4.73 -0.06
N GLY A 33 -14.44 5.69 0.60
CA GLY A 33 -14.44 5.77 2.06
C GLY A 33 -15.85 5.80 2.65
N ALA A 34 -16.72 6.68 2.16
CA ALA A 34 -18.09 6.81 2.62
C ALA A 34 -18.93 5.54 2.39
N ALA A 35 -18.72 4.86 1.26
CA ALA A 35 -19.42 3.62 0.94
C ALA A 35 -18.95 2.46 1.83
N LEU A 36 -17.62 2.30 1.98
CA LEU A 36 -17.03 1.20 2.74
C LEU A 36 -17.16 1.35 4.25
N MET A 37 -17.37 2.57 4.76
CA MET A 37 -17.74 2.81 6.16
C MET A 37 -19.02 2.09 6.57
N LYS A 38 -19.94 1.82 5.63
CA LYS A 38 -21.21 1.12 5.86
C LYS A 38 -21.05 -0.41 5.95
N VAL A 39 -19.88 -0.94 5.62
CA VAL A 39 -19.61 -2.38 5.67
C VAL A 39 -19.26 -2.78 7.11
N THR A 40 -20.05 -3.71 7.67
CA THR A 40 -19.88 -4.23 9.02
C THR A 40 -19.86 -5.77 9.04
N ASN A 41 -19.29 -6.34 10.09
CA ASN A 41 -19.46 -7.76 10.42
C ASN A 41 -20.92 -8.07 10.77
N LEU A 42 -21.24 -9.35 10.98
CA LEU A 42 -22.59 -9.81 11.32
C LEU A 42 -23.09 -9.26 12.67
N ASP A 43 -22.15 -8.96 13.58
CA ASP A 43 -22.40 -8.35 14.90
C ASP A 43 -22.43 -6.82 14.87
N GLY A 44 -22.34 -6.21 13.70
CA GLY A 44 -22.28 -4.76 13.52
C GLY A 44 -20.90 -4.14 13.74
N SER A 45 -19.91 -4.90 14.17
CA SER A 45 -18.54 -4.40 14.38
C SER A 45 -17.78 -4.17 13.05
N THR A 46 -16.68 -3.44 13.13
CA THR A 46 -15.74 -3.27 12.00
C THR A 46 -14.38 -3.96 12.26
N THR A 47 -14.32 -4.81 13.28
CA THR A 47 -13.11 -5.55 13.65
C THR A 47 -12.61 -6.39 12.47
N ASN A 48 -11.33 -6.29 12.17
CA ASN A 48 -10.68 -6.98 11.04
C ASN A 48 -11.27 -6.65 9.64
N LEU A 49 -11.96 -5.51 9.51
CA LEU A 49 -12.34 -4.93 8.21
C LEU A 49 -11.41 -3.75 7.91
N ILE A 50 -10.46 -3.97 7.03
CA ILE A 50 -9.35 -3.06 6.75
C ILE A 50 -9.54 -2.49 5.35
N PHE A 51 -9.36 -1.19 5.16
CA PHE A 51 -9.39 -0.63 3.82
C PHE A 51 -8.14 -1.01 3.06
N ASP A 52 -8.35 -1.43 1.83
CA ASP A 52 -7.29 -1.70 0.86
C ASP A 52 -7.00 -0.44 0.08
N VAL A 53 -5.73 -0.05 -0.03
CA VAL A 53 -5.34 1.12 -0.82
C VAL A 53 -4.07 0.86 -1.62
N HIS A 54 -4.03 1.41 -2.84
CA HIS A 54 -2.88 1.39 -3.74
C HIS A 54 -2.41 2.81 -4.02
N ARG A 55 -1.13 2.99 -4.27
CA ARG A 55 -0.61 4.26 -4.77
C ARG A 55 0.78 4.08 -5.36
N TYR A 56 0.90 4.42 -6.64
CA TYR A 56 2.18 4.53 -7.32
C TYR A 56 2.64 5.99 -7.41
N LEU A 57 3.91 6.19 -7.77
CA LEU A 57 4.58 7.48 -7.66
C LEU A 57 5.03 8.03 -9.01
N ASP A 58 4.70 7.33 -10.09
CA ASP A 58 4.94 7.75 -11.47
C ASP A 58 3.97 8.84 -11.92
N SER A 59 4.08 9.32 -13.15
CA SER A 59 3.40 10.52 -13.64
C SER A 59 1.88 10.45 -13.63
N ASP A 60 1.32 9.25 -13.76
CA ASP A 60 -0.12 8.99 -13.81
C ASP A 60 -0.60 8.05 -12.68
N ASN A 61 0.30 7.68 -11.77
CA ASN A 61 0.08 6.78 -10.64
C ASN A 61 -0.33 5.35 -11.02
N SER A 62 0.00 4.90 -12.22
CA SER A 62 -0.35 3.58 -12.74
C SER A 62 0.63 2.48 -12.30
N GLY A 63 1.87 2.83 -11.92
CA GLY A 63 2.94 1.87 -11.67
C GLY A 63 3.48 1.23 -12.94
N THR A 64 3.42 1.94 -14.06
CA THR A 64 3.91 1.47 -15.37
C THR A 64 5.15 2.22 -15.85
N HIS A 65 5.68 3.14 -15.05
CA HIS A 65 6.88 3.91 -15.37
C HIS A 65 7.93 3.79 -14.27
N MET A 66 9.18 3.70 -14.68
CA MET A 66 10.31 3.52 -13.78
C MET A 66 10.58 4.73 -12.88
N THR A 67 10.30 5.97 -13.38
CA THR A 67 10.66 7.21 -12.70
C THR A 67 9.52 7.70 -11.81
N CYS A 68 9.84 8.12 -10.59
CA CYS A 68 8.87 8.71 -9.67
C CYS A 68 8.83 10.23 -9.83
N THR A 69 7.61 10.78 -9.95
CA THR A 69 7.36 12.22 -10.15
C THR A 69 6.66 12.87 -8.96
N THR A 70 6.16 12.07 -8.02
CA THR A 70 5.50 12.52 -6.79
C THR A 70 5.93 11.65 -5.61
N ASN A 71 5.77 12.15 -4.38
CA ASN A 71 5.99 11.37 -3.16
C ASN A 71 4.70 11.01 -2.40
N ASN A 72 3.55 11.47 -2.89
CA ASN A 72 2.21 11.19 -2.33
C ASN A 72 2.05 11.50 -0.82
N VAL A 73 2.96 12.24 -0.22
CA VAL A 73 2.94 12.59 1.22
C VAL A 73 1.62 13.27 1.61
N GLY A 74 1.12 14.16 0.73
CA GLY A 74 -0.17 14.85 0.96
C GLY A 74 -1.36 13.88 0.98
N ASP A 75 -1.40 12.94 0.04
CA ASP A 75 -2.48 11.95 -0.07
C ASP A 75 -2.57 11.07 1.18
N PHE A 76 -1.43 10.50 1.60
CA PHE A 76 -1.38 9.64 2.78
C PHE A 76 -1.59 10.40 4.09
N THR A 77 -1.13 11.67 4.17
CA THR A 77 -1.44 12.53 5.32
C THR A 77 -2.94 12.79 5.43
N ASN A 78 -3.61 13.13 4.33
CA ASN A 78 -5.04 13.39 4.31
C ASN A 78 -5.86 12.13 4.63
N LEU A 79 -5.53 11.02 4.00
CA LEU A 79 -6.18 9.74 4.26
C LEU A 79 -5.93 9.28 5.71
N GLY A 80 -4.71 9.40 6.23
CA GLY A 80 -4.37 9.04 7.60
C GLY A 80 -5.16 9.83 8.65
N LYS A 81 -5.33 11.14 8.46
CA LYS A 81 -6.20 11.97 9.30
C LYS A 81 -7.66 11.51 9.24
N TRP A 82 -8.14 11.22 8.04
CA TRP A 82 -9.52 10.74 7.84
C TRP A 82 -9.74 9.38 8.50
N LEU A 83 -8.79 8.46 8.38
CA LEU A 83 -8.83 7.14 9.02
C LEU A 83 -8.91 7.26 10.54
N ARG A 84 -8.07 8.11 11.16
CA ARG A 84 -8.10 8.39 12.62
C ARG A 84 -9.45 8.94 13.06
N THR A 85 -9.98 9.94 12.33
CA THR A 85 -11.29 10.54 12.62
C THR A 85 -12.42 9.52 12.59
N ASN A 86 -12.37 8.58 11.66
CA ASN A 86 -13.38 7.55 11.47
C ASN A 86 -13.09 6.24 12.24
N LYS A 87 -12.00 6.19 13.01
CA LYS A 87 -11.56 4.99 13.76
C LYS A 87 -11.45 3.75 12.87
N ARG A 88 -10.88 3.93 11.68
CA ARG A 88 -10.67 2.85 10.70
C ARG A 88 -9.19 2.70 10.39
N GLN A 89 -8.86 1.57 9.84
CA GLN A 89 -7.49 1.25 9.43
C GLN A 89 -7.44 0.90 7.95
N ALA A 90 -6.28 1.14 7.35
CA ALA A 90 -5.97 0.77 5.97
C ALA A 90 -4.62 0.02 5.90
N ILE A 91 -4.39 -0.63 4.79
CA ILE A 91 -3.09 -1.20 4.41
C ILE A 91 -2.80 -0.77 2.97
N LEU A 92 -1.57 -0.36 2.71
CA LEU A 92 -1.08 -0.08 1.35
C LEU A 92 -0.60 -1.39 0.73
N THR A 93 -1.44 -2.02 -0.10
CA THR A 93 -1.16 -3.34 -0.65
C THR A 93 -0.43 -3.31 -1.99
N GLU A 94 -0.39 -2.15 -2.65
CA GLU A 94 0.44 -1.95 -3.83
C GLU A 94 1.09 -0.57 -3.81
N THR A 95 2.42 -0.58 -3.93
CA THR A 95 3.24 0.59 -4.20
C THR A 95 4.60 0.14 -4.71
N GLY A 96 5.28 0.97 -5.47
CA GLY A 96 6.59 0.65 -6.00
C GLY A 96 7.09 1.75 -6.93
N GLY A 97 8.26 1.49 -7.50
CA GLY A 97 8.91 2.39 -8.45
C GLY A 97 10.17 1.75 -9.00
N GLY A 98 10.91 2.46 -9.85
CA GLY A 98 12.16 1.95 -10.39
C GLY A 98 13.12 1.50 -9.28
N PRO A 99 13.56 0.24 -9.29
CA PRO A 99 14.23 -0.40 -8.13
C PRO A 99 15.57 0.22 -7.77
N SER A 100 16.17 0.98 -8.69
CA SER A 100 17.44 1.71 -8.52
C SER A 100 17.34 3.18 -8.96
N ASP A 101 16.16 3.65 -9.32
CA ASP A 101 15.96 5.04 -9.76
C ASP A 101 16.00 5.99 -8.56
N SER A 102 16.87 7.00 -8.63
CA SER A 102 17.11 7.92 -7.52
C SER A 102 15.90 8.73 -7.09
N SER A 103 14.99 9.05 -8.03
CA SER A 103 13.74 9.73 -7.71
C SER A 103 12.83 8.84 -6.88
N CYS A 104 12.76 7.53 -7.21
CA CYS A 104 11.96 6.55 -6.48
C CYS A 104 12.57 6.20 -5.13
N LEU A 105 13.90 6.05 -5.02
CA LEU A 105 14.57 5.83 -3.73
C LEU A 105 14.26 6.96 -2.73
N LYS A 106 14.10 8.19 -3.19
CA LYS A 106 13.67 9.30 -2.36
C LYS A 106 12.17 9.27 -2.08
N ALA A 107 11.37 9.29 -3.14
CA ALA A 107 9.92 9.50 -3.05
C ALA A 107 9.19 8.35 -2.34
N VAL A 108 9.54 7.08 -2.62
CA VAL A 108 8.96 5.91 -1.93
C VAL A 108 9.32 5.92 -0.45
N CYS A 109 10.57 6.23 -0.10
CA CYS A 109 10.96 6.34 1.30
C CYS A 109 10.16 7.43 2.04
N GLU A 110 9.96 8.61 1.44
CA GLU A 110 9.16 9.71 2.01
C GLU A 110 7.69 9.29 2.19
N GLN A 111 7.10 8.60 1.21
CA GLN A 111 5.75 8.06 1.30
C GLN A 111 5.62 7.09 2.48
N LEU A 112 6.54 6.14 2.63
CA LEU A 112 6.48 5.14 3.70
C LEU A 112 6.77 5.73 5.08
N ASP A 113 7.57 6.79 5.17
CA ASP A 113 7.75 7.55 6.41
C ASP A 113 6.44 8.17 6.91
N VAL A 114 5.55 8.63 6.01
CA VAL A 114 4.22 9.11 6.40
C VAL A 114 3.35 7.97 6.93
N LEU A 115 3.37 6.79 6.32
CA LEU A 115 2.63 5.65 6.85
C LEU A 115 3.09 5.31 8.29
N ASN A 116 4.39 5.39 8.56
CA ASN A 116 4.94 5.22 9.91
C ASN A 116 4.46 6.28 10.91
N GLN A 117 4.27 7.54 10.48
CA GLN A 117 3.71 8.61 11.33
C GLN A 117 2.24 8.34 11.70
N TYR A 118 1.54 7.58 10.89
CA TYR A 118 0.15 7.17 11.09
C TYR A 118 0.02 5.65 11.33
N SER A 119 0.99 5.04 12.03
CA SER A 119 1.06 3.60 12.25
C SER A 119 -0.12 3.00 13.04
N ASP A 120 -0.88 3.84 13.73
CA ASP A 120 -2.18 3.47 14.34
C ASP A 120 -3.30 3.32 13.30
N ALA A 121 -3.18 4.02 12.17
CA ALA A 121 -4.15 4.02 11.07
C ALA A 121 -3.72 3.14 9.89
N TYR A 122 -2.43 3.08 9.57
CA TYR A 122 -1.89 2.20 8.52
C TYR A 122 -1.23 0.98 9.14
N LEU A 123 -1.71 -0.21 8.77
CA LEU A 123 -1.19 -1.49 9.30
C LEU A 123 0.16 -1.91 8.68
N GLY A 124 0.54 -1.26 7.58
CA GLY A 124 1.77 -1.55 6.86
C GLY A 124 1.60 -1.39 5.35
N TRP A 125 2.50 -1.99 4.61
CA TRP A 125 2.55 -1.94 3.15
C TRP A 125 3.13 -3.21 2.55
N THR A 126 2.89 -3.39 1.24
CA THR A 126 3.59 -4.36 0.39
C THR A 126 4.15 -3.66 -0.84
N GLY A 127 5.37 -4.01 -1.23
CA GLY A 127 5.98 -3.53 -2.46
C GLY A 127 5.49 -4.30 -3.67
N TRP A 128 5.40 -3.65 -4.81
CA TRP A 128 5.11 -4.25 -6.10
C TRP A 128 6.31 -4.09 -7.04
N ALA A 129 7.05 -5.20 -7.46
CA ALA A 129 6.76 -6.49 -6.86
C ALA A 129 7.98 -7.43 -6.99
N ALA A 130 8.12 -8.34 -6.04
CA ALA A 130 9.06 -9.45 -6.13
C ALA A 130 8.33 -10.71 -6.62
N GLY A 131 8.51 -11.07 -7.89
CA GLY A 131 7.83 -12.21 -8.51
C GLY A 131 8.49 -12.65 -9.82
N MET A 132 7.99 -13.73 -10.44
CA MET A 132 8.49 -14.21 -11.71
C MET A 132 7.96 -13.38 -12.89
N PHE A 133 8.41 -12.13 -12.95
CA PHE A 133 8.16 -11.26 -14.09
C PHE A 133 9.25 -11.42 -15.16
N ALA A 134 9.03 -10.82 -16.34
CA ALA A 134 10.09 -10.69 -17.33
C ALA A 134 11.30 -9.95 -16.74
N SER A 135 12.50 -10.32 -17.16
CA SER A 135 13.77 -9.68 -16.69
C SER A 135 13.83 -8.17 -16.97
N SER A 136 12.99 -7.70 -17.91
CA SER A 136 12.83 -6.29 -18.27
C SER A 136 11.71 -5.57 -17.50
N TYR A 137 11.10 -6.22 -16.50
CA TYR A 137 10.04 -5.58 -15.73
C TYR A 137 10.57 -4.40 -14.92
N GLU A 138 10.05 -3.21 -15.19
CA GLU A 138 10.60 -1.94 -14.73
C GLU A 138 10.54 -1.74 -13.21
N LEU A 139 9.57 -2.36 -12.53
CA LEU A 139 9.40 -2.25 -11.09
C LEU A 139 9.83 -3.51 -10.35
N SER A 140 10.70 -4.33 -10.94
CA SER A 140 11.12 -5.59 -10.35
C SER A 140 11.87 -5.39 -9.03
N GLU A 141 11.34 -5.95 -7.95
CA GLU A 141 11.97 -6.02 -6.62
C GLU A 141 12.72 -7.34 -6.41
N VAL A 142 12.87 -8.16 -7.46
CA VAL A 142 13.54 -9.46 -7.38
C VAL A 142 15.03 -9.27 -7.10
N PRO A 143 15.59 -9.96 -6.09
CA PRO A 143 17.02 -9.89 -5.80
C PRO A 143 17.86 -10.51 -6.93
N THR A 144 19.05 -9.97 -7.13
CA THR A 144 20.02 -10.50 -8.10
C THR A 144 20.87 -11.60 -7.49
N LYS A 145 20.99 -12.72 -8.18
CA LYS A 145 21.86 -13.84 -7.76
C LYS A 145 23.29 -13.63 -8.26
N ASN A 146 24.24 -13.71 -7.36
CA ASN A 146 25.68 -13.69 -7.64
C ASN A 146 26.35 -14.92 -7.02
N GLY A 147 26.61 -15.96 -7.82
CA GLY A 147 27.11 -17.24 -7.31
C GLY A 147 26.12 -17.84 -6.30
N ASN A 148 26.58 -17.98 -5.05
CA ASN A 148 25.76 -18.48 -3.93
C ASN A 148 25.12 -17.36 -3.07
N SER A 149 25.32 -16.11 -3.43
CA SER A 149 24.79 -14.94 -2.71
C SER A 149 23.63 -14.29 -3.46
N TRP A 150 22.75 -13.63 -2.70
CA TRP A 150 21.66 -12.82 -3.23
C TRP A 150 21.85 -11.38 -2.78
N THR A 151 21.53 -10.43 -3.64
CA THR A 151 21.59 -9.01 -3.34
C THR A 151 20.24 -8.40 -3.67
N ASP A 152 19.59 -7.82 -2.68
CA ASP A 152 18.34 -7.09 -2.86
C ASP A 152 18.57 -5.79 -3.63
N VAL A 153 17.54 -5.37 -4.36
CA VAL A 153 17.58 -4.08 -5.06
C VAL A 153 17.53 -2.91 -4.06
N PRO A 154 18.11 -1.75 -4.39
CA PRO A 154 18.18 -0.59 -3.49
C PRO A 154 16.82 -0.15 -2.93
N LEU A 155 15.75 -0.18 -3.73
CA LEU A 155 14.41 0.20 -3.28
C LEU A 155 13.93 -0.68 -2.11
N VAL A 156 14.18 -1.98 -2.17
CA VAL A 156 13.82 -2.91 -1.08
C VAL A 156 14.62 -2.59 0.17
N THR A 157 15.95 -2.50 0.06
CA THR A 157 16.81 -2.31 1.23
C THR A 157 16.65 -0.96 1.90
N GLN A 158 16.44 0.11 1.13
CA GLN A 158 16.38 1.48 1.66
C GLN A 158 14.97 1.90 2.07
N CYS A 159 13.95 1.47 1.32
CA CYS A 159 12.58 1.93 1.53
C CYS A 159 11.65 0.80 1.99
N ILE A 160 11.37 -0.20 1.13
CA ILE A 160 10.32 -1.19 1.41
C ILE A 160 10.57 -1.94 2.73
N ALA A 161 11.75 -2.53 2.88
CA ALA A 161 12.16 -3.17 4.12
C ALA A 161 12.84 -2.19 5.09
N GLY A 162 13.65 -1.26 4.57
CA GLY A 162 14.43 -0.33 5.38
C GLY A 162 13.60 0.63 6.22
N LYS A 163 12.38 0.99 5.78
CA LYS A 163 11.45 1.84 6.52
C LYS A 163 10.46 1.08 7.40
N PHE A 164 10.39 -0.24 7.28
CA PHE A 164 9.46 -1.04 8.08
C PHE A 164 9.84 -0.98 9.56
N LYS A 165 8.97 -0.39 10.37
CA LYS A 165 9.12 -0.33 11.83
C LYS A 165 8.21 -1.39 12.46
N LYS A 166 8.79 -2.18 13.36
CA LYS A 166 8.06 -3.16 14.17
C LYS A 166 7.28 -2.49 15.29
#